data_04b586b855832ef2e5f211903a55fbf2
#
_entry.id   04b586b855832ef2e5f211903a55fbf2
#
_cell.length_a   1.000
_cell.length_b   1.000
_cell.length_c   1.000
_cell.angle_alpha   90.00
_cell.angle_beta   90.00
_cell.angle_gamma   90.00
#
_symmetry.space_group_name_H-M   'P 1'
#
loop_
_entity.id
_entity.type
_entity.pdbx_description
1 polymer ?
#
loop_
_entity_poly.entity_id
_entity_poly.type
_entity_poly.pdbx_seq_one_letter_code
_entity_poly.pdbx_strand_id
1 'polypeptide(L)'
;LYEYVQIFVISNGTHTKYYSNTTRSSHVKEMSEGRNKSKKTSNSFEFTSFWADANNKVIPDLVDFTKTFFAKHTLLNILTRYCVFTAENLLLVMRPYQIAATERILNRIEVSSTYKKGGTIEAGGYIWHTTGSGKTLTSFKTAQLASRLQYIDKVLFVVDRKDLDYQTMKEYD
;
A
#
# COMPACT_ATOMS: atom_id res chain seq x y z
N LEU A 1 24.13 -6.87 7.25
CA LEU A 1 23.90 -8.19 6.66
C LEU A 1 22.65 -8.21 5.77
N TYR A 2 21.64 -7.40 6.07
CA TYR A 2 20.32 -7.40 5.38
C TYR A 2 20.02 -6.10 4.60
N GLU A 3 21.04 -5.34 4.27
CA GLU A 3 20.93 -4.03 3.63
C GLU A 3 20.19 -4.09 2.27
N TYR A 4 20.41 -5.17 1.54
CA TYR A 4 19.83 -5.37 0.21
C TYR A 4 18.50 -6.15 0.22
N VAL A 5 18.04 -6.59 1.39
CA VAL A 5 16.74 -7.27 1.51
C VAL A 5 15.62 -6.24 1.50
N GLN A 6 14.71 -6.35 0.56
CA GLN A 6 13.59 -5.41 0.41
C GLN A 6 12.41 -5.77 1.29
N ILE A 7 12.08 -7.04 1.37
CA ILE A 7 10.92 -7.57 2.10
C ILE A 7 11.36 -8.70 3.01
N PHE A 8 10.87 -8.69 4.24
CA PHE A 8 11.00 -9.78 5.19
C PHE A 8 9.67 -10.51 5.33
N VAL A 9 9.74 -11.82 5.48
CA VAL A 9 8.62 -12.69 5.81
C VAL A 9 8.94 -13.40 7.10
N ILE A 10 8.00 -13.42 8.02
CA ILE A 10 8.08 -14.12 9.32
C ILE A 10 6.90 -15.07 9.45
N SER A 11 7.16 -16.28 9.91
CA SER A 11 6.14 -17.31 10.05
C SER A 11 6.43 -18.26 11.21
N ASN A 12 5.35 -18.77 11.83
CA ASN A 12 5.37 -19.92 12.74
C ASN A 12 4.66 -21.15 12.14
N GLY A 13 4.41 -21.12 10.81
CA GLY A 13 3.68 -22.14 10.08
C GLY A 13 2.20 -21.83 9.90
N THR A 14 1.51 -21.42 10.95
CA THR A 14 0.07 -21.10 10.93
C THR A 14 -0.23 -19.62 10.77
N HIS A 15 0.73 -18.75 11.11
CA HIS A 15 0.62 -17.30 10.98
C HIS A 15 1.85 -16.76 10.26
N THR A 16 1.63 -16.25 9.06
CA THR A 16 2.67 -15.69 8.20
C THR A 16 2.38 -14.23 7.94
N LYS A 17 3.39 -13.39 8.16
CA LYS A 17 3.32 -11.94 7.95
C LYS A 17 4.53 -11.46 7.16
N TYR A 18 4.42 -10.29 6.55
CA TYR A 18 5.51 -9.65 5.83
C TYR A 18 5.63 -8.17 6.20
N TYR A 19 6.79 -7.59 5.91
CA TYR A 19 7.06 -6.16 6.07
C TYR A 19 8.24 -5.73 5.21
N SER A 20 8.33 -4.44 4.90
CA SER A 20 9.49 -3.89 4.22
C SER A 20 10.67 -3.69 5.18
N ASN A 21 11.89 -3.73 4.66
CA ASN A 21 13.11 -3.58 5.45
C ASN A 21 13.14 -2.25 6.24
N THR A 22 12.64 -1.17 5.65
CA THR A 22 12.65 0.16 6.26
C THR A 22 11.50 0.40 7.23
N THR A 23 10.37 -0.30 7.08
CA THR A 23 9.19 -0.11 7.94
C THR A 23 9.51 -0.37 9.41
N ARG A 24 10.29 -1.40 9.72
CA ARG A 24 10.68 -1.70 11.09
C ARG A 24 11.53 -0.59 11.69
N SER A 25 12.53 -0.10 10.97
CA SER A 25 13.41 0.96 11.43
C SER A 25 12.65 2.24 11.71
N SER A 26 11.72 2.63 10.82
CA SER A 26 10.83 3.78 11.02
C SER A 26 9.94 3.59 12.24
N HIS A 27 9.31 2.44 12.39
CA HIS A 27 8.45 2.13 13.55
C HIS A 27 9.23 2.19 14.88
N VAL A 28 10.44 1.62 14.92
CA VAL A 28 11.32 1.69 16.11
C VAL A 28 11.70 3.13 16.42
N LYS A 29 12.01 3.94 15.40
CA LYS A 29 12.35 5.36 15.57
C LYS A 29 11.14 6.14 16.12
N GLU A 30 9.96 6.00 15.54
CA GLU A 30 8.73 6.64 16.01
C GLU A 30 8.41 6.29 17.46
N MET A 31 8.54 5.01 17.83
CA MET A 31 8.33 4.57 19.22
C MET A 31 9.40 5.10 20.19
N SER A 32 10.62 5.35 19.72
CA SER A 32 11.69 5.91 20.53
C SER A 32 11.54 7.41 20.78
N GLU A 33 11.01 8.14 19.78
CA GLU A 33 10.81 9.58 19.81
C GLU A 33 9.50 9.99 20.51
N GLY A 34 8.52 9.09 20.55
CA GLY A 34 7.23 9.32 21.21
C GLY A 34 7.37 9.46 22.72
N ARG A 35 6.86 10.57 23.28
CA ARG A 35 6.90 10.88 24.71
C ARG A 35 6.04 9.96 25.60
N ASN A 36 5.28 9.05 25.04
CA ASN A 36 4.44 8.13 25.81
C ASN A 36 5.26 6.94 26.29
N LYS A 37 5.54 6.95 27.60
CA LYS A 37 6.17 5.87 28.38
C LYS A 37 5.28 4.61 28.52
N SER A 38 4.48 4.24 27.53
CA SER A 38 3.89 2.92 27.52
C SER A 38 5.03 1.91 27.35
N LYS A 39 5.01 0.83 28.12
CA LYS A 39 6.05 -0.20 28.11
C LYS A 39 6.39 -0.57 26.67
N LYS A 40 7.59 -0.21 26.23
CA LYS A 40 8.13 -0.62 24.94
C LYS A 40 8.29 -2.12 24.95
N THR A 41 7.31 -2.83 24.45
CA THR A 41 7.49 -4.25 24.18
C THR A 41 8.28 -4.33 22.89
N SER A 42 9.53 -4.77 23.00
CA SER A 42 10.41 -5.04 21.83
C SER A 42 9.82 -6.04 20.82
N ASN A 43 8.69 -6.61 21.14
CA ASN A 43 7.99 -7.67 20.42
C ASN A 43 6.72 -7.19 19.69
N SER A 44 6.52 -5.88 19.49
CA SER A 44 5.39 -5.39 18.70
C SER A 44 5.57 -5.78 17.24
N PHE A 45 4.54 -6.42 16.67
CA PHE A 45 4.44 -6.77 15.25
C PHE A 45 3.49 -5.83 14.49
N GLU A 46 3.21 -4.63 15.01
CA GLU A 46 2.30 -3.66 14.39
C GLU A 46 2.76 -3.19 13.01
N PHE A 47 4.09 -3.17 12.78
CA PHE A 47 4.68 -2.85 11.48
C PHE A 47 4.51 -3.96 10.42
N THR A 48 4.04 -5.14 10.82
CA THR A 48 3.85 -6.27 9.91
C THR A 48 2.44 -6.33 9.36
N SER A 49 2.28 -6.97 8.20
CA SER A 49 0.98 -7.19 7.58
C SER A 49 0.77 -8.66 7.26
N PHE A 50 -0.47 -9.14 7.40
CA PHE A 50 -0.87 -10.39 6.79
C PHE A 50 -1.06 -10.20 5.28
N TRP A 51 -0.80 -11.24 4.51
CA TRP A 51 -1.26 -11.33 3.15
C TRP A 51 -2.76 -11.64 3.11
N ALA A 52 -3.44 -11.16 2.09
CA ALA A 52 -4.88 -11.41 1.92
C ALA A 52 -5.23 -11.50 0.43
N ASP A 53 -6.35 -12.12 0.13
CA ASP A 53 -6.93 -12.16 -1.20
C ASP A 53 -7.59 -10.82 -1.61
N ALA A 54 -8.13 -10.78 -2.84
CA ALA A 54 -8.79 -9.60 -3.37
C ALA A 54 -10.08 -9.19 -2.62
N ASN A 55 -10.63 -10.07 -1.79
CA ASN A 55 -11.78 -9.83 -0.93
C ASN A 55 -11.37 -9.47 0.50
N ASN A 56 -10.08 -9.21 0.73
CA ASN A 56 -9.49 -8.92 2.03
C ASN A 56 -9.61 -10.08 3.04
N LYS A 57 -9.75 -11.31 2.56
CA LYS A 57 -9.68 -12.51 3.38
C LYS A 57 -8.22 -12.84 3.65
N VAL A 58 -7.84 -12.85 4.91
CA VAL A 58 -6.46 -13.12 5.35
C VAL A 58 -6.04 -14.54 4.99
N ILE A 59 -4.81 -14.68 4.50
CA ILE A 59 -4.13 -15.95 4.18
C ILE A 59 -2.99 -16.13 5.19
N PRO A 60 -3.25 -16.73 6.37
CA PRO A 60 -2.27 -16.81 7.44
C PRO A 60 -1.33 -18.02 7.29
N ASP A 61 -1.81 -19.12 6.73
CA ASP A 61 -1.05 -20.37 6.59
C ASP A 61 0.18 -20.17 5.68
N LEU A 62 1.32 -20.76 6.08
CA LEU A 62 2.59 -20.61 5.36
C LEU A 62 2.52 -21.20 3.96
N VAL A 63 1.87 -22.33 3.76
CA VAL A 63 1.81 -23.02 2.46
C VAL A 63 0.97 -22.19 1.48
N ASP A 64 -0.19 -21.71 1.92
CA ASP A 64 -1.07 -20.90 1.08
C ASP A 64 -0.49 -19.49 0.86
N PHE A 65 0.19 -18.92 1.87
CA PHE A 65 0.98 -17.71 1.70
C PHE A 65 2.03 -17.90 0.60
N THR A 66 2.79 -18.99 0.65
CA THR A 66 3.87 -19.25 -0.30
C THR A 66 3.33 -19.39 -1.72
N LYS A 67 2.23 -20.12 -1.90
CA LYS A 67 1.58 -20.31 -3.20
C LYS A 67 1.08 -18.99 -3.81
N THR A 68 0.65 -18.04 -2.99
CA THR A 68 0.01 -16.80 -3.45
C THR A 68 0.98 -15.62 -3.46
N PHE A 69 1.68 -15.34 -2.36
CA PHE A 69 2.59 -14.21 -2.24
C PHE A 69 3.86 -14.40 -3.08
N PHE A 70 4.45 -15.60 -3.04
CA PHE A 70 5.66 -15.92 -3.82
C PHE A 70 5.36 -16.42 -5.24
N ALA A 71 4.10 -16.43 -5.68
CA ALA A 71 3.80 -16.61 -7.09
C ALA A 71 4.56 -15.55 -7.90
N LYS A 72 5.23 -15.96 -8.98
CA LYS A 72 6.16 -15.13 -9.75
C LYS A 72 5.60 -13.75 -10.11
N HIS A 73 4.37 -13.71 -10.61
CA HIS A 73 3.74 -12.44 -10.99
C HIS A 73 3.35 -11.58 -9.77
N THR A 74 2.90 -12.21 -8.68
CA THR A 74 2.54 -11.50 -7.46
C THR A 74 3.75 -10.84 -6.84
N LEU A 75 4.83 -11.60 -6.62
CA LEU A 75 6.04 -11.08 -6.04
C LEU A 75 6.67 -9.98 -6.90
N LEU A 76 6.71 -10.19 -8.22
CA LEU A 76 7.22 -9.18 -9.15
C LEU A 76 6.40 -7.89 -9.06
N ASN A 77 5.08 -7.98 -9.06
CA ASN A 77 4.21 -6.81 -8.92
C ASN A 77 4.38 -6.11 -7.57
N ILE A 78 4.52 -6.87 -6.48
CA ILE A 78 4.77 -6.29 -5.16
C ILE A 78 6.06 -5.45 -5.20
N LEU A 79 7.15 -5.99 -5.73
CA LEU A 79 8.45 -5.36 -5.75
C LEU A 79 8.55 -4.17 -6.72
N THR A 80 7.86 -4.24 -7.86
CA THR A 80 8.02 -3.23 -8.93
C THR A 80 6.85 -2.25 -9.03
N ARG A 81 5.64 -2.68 -8.68
CA ARG A 81 4.42 -1.93 -8.88
C ARG A 81 3.79 -1.43 -7.58
N TYR A 82 3.87 -2.20 -6.49
CA TYR A 82 3.20 -1.88 -5.22
C TYR A 82 4.16 -1.50 -4.09
N CYS A 83 5.38 -1.14 -4.44
CA CYS A 83 6.30 -0.45 -3.56
C CYS A 83 6.34 1.04 -3.87
N VAL A 84 6.58 1.83 -2.85
CA VAL A 84 6.79 3.28 -2.96
C VAL A 84 8.05 3.64 -2.17
N PHE A 85 8.92 4.42 -2.78
CA PHE A 85 10.00 5.09 -2.07
C PHE A 85 9.51 6.47 -1.64
N THR A 86 9.66 6.78 -0.37
CA THR A 86 9.39 8.13 0.14
C THR A 86 10.54 9.07 -0.21
N ALA A 87 10.32 10.38 -0.09
CA ALA A 87 11.38 11.39 -0.21
C ALA A 87 12.57 11.14 0.73
N GLU A 88 12.34 10.44 1.84
CA GLU A 88 13.37 10.02 2.81
C GLU A 88 14.07 8.69 2.42
N ASN A 89 13.86 8.19 1.22
CA ASN A 89 14.37 6.90 0.72
C ASN A 89 13.89 5.68 1.53
N LEU A 90 12.73 5.78 2.18
CA LEU A 90 12.12 4.64 2.85
C LEU A 90 11.31 3.81 1.85
N LEU A 91 11.51 2.50 1.86
CA LEU A 91 10.71 1.58 1.06
C LEU A 91 9.43 1.23 1.81
N LEU A 92 8.29 1.64 1.27
CA LEU A 92 6.97 1.24 1.73
C LEU A 92 6.40 0.17 0.80
N VAL A 93 5.93 -0.92 1.39
CA VAL A 93 5.22 -1.99 0.66
C VAL A 93 3.74 -1.88 0.96
N MET A 94 2.92 -1.78 -0.08
CA MET A 94 1.47 -1.67 0.07
C MET A 94 0.88 -2.91 0.73
N ARG A 95 -0.11 -2.68 1.57
CA ARG A 95 -0.91 -3.76 2.19
C ARG A 95 -1.92 -4.33 1.17
N PRO A 96 -2.37 -5.59 1.33
CA PRO A 96 -3.26 -6.23 0.35
C PRO A 96 -4.51 -5.42 0.02
N TYR A 97 -5.18 -4.84 1.01
CA TYR A 97 -6.38 -4.02 0.78
C TYR A 97 -6.09 -2.73 0.00
N GLN A 98 -4.88 -2.16 0.15
CA GLN A 98 -4.44 -1.00 -0.62
C GLN A 98 -4.19 -1.40 -2.08
N ILE A 99 -3.56 -2.56 -2.31
CA ILE A 99 -3.35 -3.13 -3.64
C ILE A 99 -4.71 -3.39 -4.30
N ALA A 100 -5.62 -4.06 -3.60
CA ALA A 100 -6.95 -4.36 -4.13
C ALA A 100 -7.74 -3.08 -4.47
N ALA A 101 -7.65 -2.04 -3.64
CA ALA A 101 -8.26 -0.74 -3.92
C ALA A 101 -7.67 -0.10 -5.17
N THR A 102 -6.35 -0.05 -5.27
CA THR A 102 -5.64 0.50 -6.44
C THR A 102 -6.04 -0.22 -7.73
N GLU A 103 -6.03 -1.55 -7.74
CA GLU A 103 -6.41 -2.33 -8.91
C GLU A 103 -7.88 -2.14 -9.31
N ARG A 104 -8.78 -2.04 -8.34
CA ARG A 104 -10.19 -1.77 -8.61
C ARG A 104 -10.41 -0.38 -9.23
N ILE A 105 -9.65 0.62 -8.78
CA ILE A 105 -9.72 1.97 -9.36
C ILE A 105 -9.18 1.95 -10.79
N LEU A 106 -8.01 1.34 -11.02
CA LEU A 106 -7.41 1.27 -12.36
C LEU A 106 -8.32 0.51 -13.34
N ASN A 107 -8.90 -0.61 -12.91
CA ASN A 107 -9.87 -1.34 -13.73
C ASN A 107 -11.13 -0.50 -14.03
N ARG A 108 -11.63 0.28 -13.05
CA ARG A 108 -12.75 1.18 -13.27
C ARG A 108 -12.42 2.26 -14.31
N ILE A 109 -11.22 2.82 -14.24
CA ILE A 109 -10.73 3.80 -15.23
C ILE A 109 -10.68 3.16 -16.62
N GLU A 110 -10.10 1.98 -16.75
CA GLU A 110 -9.99 1.24 -18.02
C GLU A 110 -11.37 0.93 -18.63
N VAL A 111 -12.27 0.37 -17.82
CA VAL A 111 -13.65 0.07 -18.24
C VAL A 111 -14.38 1.34 -18.68
N SER A 112 -14.24 2.43 -17.91
CA SER A 112 -14.88 3.72 -18.24
C SER A 112 -14.33 4.31 -19.53
N SER A 113 -13.04 4.19 -19.78
CA SER A 113 -12.40 4.62 -21.03
C SER A 113 -12.89 3.78 -22.21
N THR A 114 -12.86 2.45 -22.08
CA THR A 114 -13.25 1.51 -23.14
C THR A 114 -14.71 1.72 -23.57
N TYR A 115 -15.61 1.90 -22.60
CA TYR A 115 -17.04 2.10 -22.88
C TYR A 115 -17.45 3.57 -23.05
N LYS A 116 -16.48 4.50 -23.14
CA LYS A 116 -16.70 5.94 -23.33
C LYS A 116 -17.67 6.54 -22.29
N LYS A 117 -17.57 6.09 -21.04
CA LYS A 117 -18.41 6.55 -19.93
C LYS A 117 -17.87 7.80 -19.21
N GLY A 118 -16.80 8.40 -19.70
CA GLY A 118 -16.20 9.61 -19.14
C GLY A 118 -17.24 10.72 -18.92
N GLY A 119 -17.19 11.36 -17.73
CA GLY A 119 -18.13 12.40 -17.34
C GLY A 119 -19.47 11.89 -16.77
N THR A 120 -19.70 10.59 -16.71
CA THR A 120 -20.91 10.02 -16.09
C THR A 120 -20.65 9.53 -14.67
N ILE A 121 -21.70 9.42 -13.85
CA ILE A 121 -21.61 8.84 -12.48
C ILE A 121 -21.12 7.39 -12.54
N GLU A 122 -21.45 6.66 -13.60
CA GLU A 122 -21.05 5.27 -13.80
C GLU A 122 -19.52 5.11 -14.00
N ALA A 123 -18.83 6.16 -14.44
CA ALA A 123 -17.38 6.16 -14.57
C ALA A 123 -16.67 6.23 -13.22
N GLY A 124 -17.35 6.77 -12.21
CA GLY A 124 -16.79 6.99 -10.88
C GLY A 124 -16.93 5.78 -9.94
N GLY A 125 -16.57 6.04 -8.68
CA GLY A 125 -16.70 5.10 -7.60
C GLY A 125 -16.19 5.69 -6.29
N TYR A 126 -16.22 4.90 -5.24
CA TYR A 126 -15.68 5.28 -3.94
C TYR A 126 -14.90 4.13 -3.31
N ILE A 127 -13.95 4.48 -2.46
CA ILE A 127 -13.19 3.53 -1.64
C ILE A 127 -13.42 3.85 -0.18
N TRP A 128 -13.90 2.86 0.56
CA TRP A 128 -14.12 3.00 2.00
C TRP A 128 -12.88 2.53 2.77
N HIS A 129 -12.13 3.49 3.28
CA HIS A 129 -10.97 3.26 4.12
C HIS A 129 -11.15 3.91 5.48
N THR A 130 -10.77 3.21 6.56
CA THR A 130 -10.74 3.77 7.92
C THR A 130 -9.64 4.81 8.08
N THR A 131 -9.71 5.63 9.13
CA THR A 131 -8.64 6.55 9.48
C THR A 131 -7.36 5.77 9.80
N GLY A 132 -6.20 6.26 9.36
CA GLY A 132 -4.90 5.61 9.56
C GLY A 132 -4.64 4.38 8.66
N SER A 133 -5.53 4.06 7.72
CA SER A 133 -5.33 2.91 6.81
C SER A 133 -4.39 3.19 5.63
N GLY A 134 -3.77 4.38 5.57
CA GLY A 134 -2.88 4.76 4.46
C GLY A 134 -3.64 5.14 3.18
N LYS A 135 -4.73 5.91 3.31
CA LYS A 135 -5.47 6.46 2.16
C LYS A 135 -4.58 7.25 1.22
N THR A 136 -3.68 8.07 1.78
CA THR A 136 -2.74 8.90 1.01
C THR A 136 -1.83 8.03 0.16
N LEU A 137 -1.23 6.98 0.73
CA LEU A 137 -0.39 6.05 -0.02
C LEU A 137 -1.16 5.35 -1.15
N THR A 138 -2.41 4.94 -0.89
CA THR A 138 -3.27 4.30 -1.89
C THR A 138 -3.60 5.27 -3.02
N SER A 139 -3.99 6.51 -2.71
CA SER A 139 -4.33 7.52 -3.71
C SER A 139 -3.11 7.95 -4.52
N PHE A 140 -1.97 8.18 -3.87
CA PHE A 140 -0.71 8.48 -4.54
C PHE A 140 -0.33 7.38 -5.55
N LYS A 141 -0.29 6.13 -5.08
CA LYS A 141 0.10 5.02 -5.95
C LYS A 141 -0.88 4.82 -7.11
N THR A 142 -2.16 4.98 -6.85
CA THR A 142 -3.19 4.92 -7.90
C THR A 142 -2.98 6.03 -8.93
N ALA A 143 -2.75 7.26 -8.50
CA ALA A 143 -2.47 8.40 -9.37
C ALA A 143 -1.21 8.16 -10.22
N GLN A 144 -0.13 7.70 -9.59
CA GLN A 144 1.13 7.36 -10.26
C GLN A 144 0.95 6.27 -11.33
N LEU A 145 0.15 5.24 -11.05
CA LEU A 145 -0.11 4.19 -12.03
C LEU A 145 -1.07 4.66 -13.13
N ALA A 146 -2.09 5.44 -12.79
CA ALA A 146 -3.04 6.00 -13.75
C ALA A 146 -2.35 6.97 -14.73
N SER A 147 -1.41 7.79 -14.27
CA SER A 147 -0.67 8.74 -15.13
C SER A 147 0.20 8.06 -16.21
N ARG A 148 0.45 6.75 -16.07
CA ARG A 148 1.18 5.96 -17.08
C ARG A 148 0.28 5.38 -18.17
N LEU A 149 -1.04 5.51 -18.03
CA LEU A 149 -1.99 5.05 -19.02
C LEU A 149 -2.02 6.05 -20.19
N GLN A 150 -1.86 5.56 -21.42
CA GLN A 150 -1.72 6.39 -22.62
C GLN A 150 -2.93 7.30 -22.89
N TYR A 151 -4.10 6.98 -22.36
CA TYR A 151 -5.34 7.72 -22.53
C TYR A 151 -5.67 8.64 -21.33
N ILE A 152 -4.75 8.81 -20.40
CA ILE A 152 -4.87 9.74 -19.26
C ILE A 152 -3.89 10.88 -19.45
N ASP A 153 -4.39 12.06 -19.71
CA ASP A 153 -3.55 13.25 -19.88
C ASP A 153 -3.11 13.86 -18.55
N LYS A 154 -4.02 13.88 -17.58
CA LYS A 154 -3.79 14.49 -16.25
C LYS A 154 -4.55 13.77 -15.15
N VAL A 155 -3.97 13.75 -13.97
CA VAL A 155 -4.63 13.33 -12.71
C VAL A 155 -4.78 14.55 -11.83
N LEU A 156 -6.02 14.85 -11.40
CA LEU A 156 -6.32 15.94 -10.50
C LEU A 156 -6.65 15.36 -9.11
N PHE A 157 -5.90 15.76 -8.11
CA PHE A 157 -6.15 15.40 -6.71
C PHE A 157 -6.83 16.58 -5.99
N VAL A 158 -8.02 16.34 -5.46
CA VAL A 158 -8.81 17.36 -4.77
C VAL A 158 -8.94 16.99 -3.30
N VAL A 159 -8.54 17.91 -2.41
CA VAL A 159 -8.55 17.72 -0.94
C VAL A 159 -9.41 18.82 -0.30
N ASP A 160 -10.28 18.45 0.63
CA ASP A 160 -11.19 19.40 1.31
C ASP A 160 -10.58 20.08 2.54
N ARG A 161 -9.45 19.57 3.07
CA ARG A 161 -8.80 20.06 4.30
C ARG A 161 -7.33 20.44 4.05
N LYS A 162 -6.94 21.62 4.50
CA LYS A 162 -5.56 22.15 4.36
C LYS A 162 -4.50 21.24 5.02
N ASP A 163 -4.82 20.62 6.15
CA ASP A 163 -3.88 19.75 6.87
C ASP A 163 -3.56 18.45 6.11
N LEU A 164 -4.54 17.94 5.35
CA LEU A 164 -4.34 16.80 4.46
C LEU A 164 -3.52 17.17 3.22
N ASP A 165 -3.64 18.40 2.75
CA ASP A 165 -2.93 18.94 1.59
C ASP A 165 -1.41 18.93 1.84
N TYR A 166 -0.96 19.42 2.99
CA TYR A 166 0.46 19.47 3.32
C TYR A 166 1.11 18.08 3.48
N GLN A 167 0.42 17.11 4.10
CA GLN A 167 0.91 15.74 4.19
C GLN A 167 0.92 15.05 2.83
N THR A 168 -0.12 15.30 2.04
CA THR A 168 -0.25 14.74 0.69
C THR A 168 0.82 15.31 -0.24
N MET A 169 1.08 16.62 -0.21
CA MET A 169 2.13 17.24 -1.01
C MET A 169 3.51 16.64 -0.74
N LYS A 170 3.85 16.39 0.52
CA LYS A 170 5.13 15.75 0.89
C LYS A 170 5.29 14.31 0.37
N GLU A 171 4.20 13.63 0.09
CA GLU A 171 4.24 12.26 -0.45
C GLU A 171 4.20 12.23 -1.99
N TYR A 172 3.79 13.35 -2.63
CA TYR A 172 3.71 13.48 -4.09
C TYR A 172 4.95 14.16 -4.72
N ASP A 173 5.80 14.82 -3.93
CA ASP A 173 7.10 15.35 -4.35
C ASP A 173 8.17 14.25 -4.36
#